data_1eb945ad564a42fb381bd2aa7981fe60
#
_entry.id   1eb945ad564a42fb381bd2aa7981fe60
#
_cell.length_a   1.000
_cell.length_b   1.000
_cell.length_c   1.000
_cell.angle_alpha   90.00
_cell.angle_beta   90.00
_cell.angle_gamma   90.00
#
_symmetry.space_group_name_H-M   'P 1'
#
loop_
_entity.id
_entity.type
_entity.pdbx_description
1 polymer ?
#
loop_
_entity_poly.entity_id
_entity_poly.type
_entity_poly.pdbx_seq_one_letter_code
_entity_poly.pdbx_strand_id
1 'polypeptide(L)'
;MLMVDGFKPSLELRSDLMYFLYVSKPENKEYDFDTILNYCSLSLEEIDWEIDEIYADGWTNIPNGIEDLINDAKANVKKLKGITLYSLEEISLANLKELHGLCPVYCVLTPWLLPSKTNATALAAVKVAKAYYKSLTSLKIRHGVKVSNKRSGAAPFGYKHDETGNLVPNEDYNTLVEIVRLGDAGVSVSEIAKKAVMSPAKIYGILKTAKGRGS
;
A
#
# COMPACT_ATOMS: atom_id res chain seq x y z
N MET A 1 39.17 -48.14 -15.33
CA MET A 1 39.35 -46.69 -15.23
C MET A 1 38.66 -46.05 -16.42
N LEU A 2 37.35 -45.82 -16.28
CA LEU A 2 36.49 -45.23 -17.33
C LEU A 2 36.33 -43.73 -16.96
N MET A 3 36.91 -42.87 -17.79
CA MET A 3 36.69 -41.43 -17.72
C MET A 3 35.26 -41.18 -18.20
N VAL A 4 34.44 -40.64 -17.31
CA VAL A 4 33.14 -40.07 -17.66
C VAL A 4 33.41 -38.66 -18.13
N ASP A 5 33.36 -38.47 -19.46
CA ASP A 5 33.43 -37.15 -20.07
C ASP A 5 32.28 -36.30 -19.55
N GLY A 6 32.67 -35.15 -18.98
CA GLY A 6 31.75 -34.17 -18.43
C GLY A 6 30.82 -33.61 -19.51
N PHE A 7 29.56 -33.87 -19.34
CA PHE A 7 28.49 -33.17 -20.07
C PHE A 7 28.48 -31.71 -19.61
N LYS A 8 29.19 -30.86 -20.35
CA LYS A 8 28.97 -29.41 -20.26
C LYS A 8 27.68 -29.11 -20.99
N PRO A 9 26.60 -28.68 -20.32
CA PRO A 9 25.45 -28.17 -21.05
C PRO A 9 25.91 -26.94 -21.84
N SER A 10 25.66 -26.95 -23.13
CA SER A 10 25.97 -25.88 -24.07
C SER A 10 25.26 -24.58 -23.61
N LEU A 11 26.07 -23.63 -23.18
CA LEU A 11 25.67 -22.27 -22.74
C LEU A 11 25.10 -21.37 -23.86
N GLU A 12 24.91 -21.88 -25.06
CA GLU A 12 24.57 -21.05 -26.22
C GLU A 12 23.06 -20.94 -26.55
N LEU A 13 22.15 -21.54 -25.78
CA LEU A 13 20.71 -21.48 -26.06
C LEU A 13 19.89 -20.61 -25.07
N ARG A 14 20.53 -19.90 -24.12
CA ARG A 14 19.82 -19.09 -23.11
C ARG A 14 19.59 -17.63 -23.50
N SER A 15 20.05 -17.13 -24.66
CA SER A 15 20.14 -15.71 -24.97
C SER A 15 18.82 -15.01 -25.38
N ASP A 16 17.69 -15.71 -25.45
CA ASP A 16 16.44 -15.11 -25.96
C ASP A 16 15.28 -15.06 -24.96
N LEU A 17 15.46 -15.55 -23.74
CA LEU A 17 14.38 -15.61 -22.73
C LEU A 17 14.62 -14.57 -21.65
N MET A 18 13.60 -13.77 -21.32
CA MET A 18 13.69 -12.65 -20.38
C MET A 18 12.84 -12.90 -19.13
N TYR A 19 13.42 -12.58 -17.97
CA TYR A 19 12.74 -12.57 -16.68
C TYR A 19 12.87 -11.20 -16.03
N PHE A 20 11.75 -10.62 -15.64
CA PHE A 20 11.70 -9.33 -15.00
C PHE A 20 11.44 -9.45 -13.50
N LEU A 21 12.09 -8.62 -12.70
CA LEU A 21 11.84 -8.49 -11.26
C LEU A 21 11.22 -7.13 -10.96
N TYR A 22 10.17 -7.12 -10.17
CA TYR A 22 9.60 -5.90 -9.62
C TYR A 22 9.68 -5.89 -8.09
N VAL A 23 10.18 -4.79 -7.56
CA VAL A 23 10.33 -4.55 -6.12
C VAL A 23 9.72 -3.20 -5.77
N SER A 24 8.68 -3.19 -4.96
CA SER A 24 8.20 -1.96 -4.31
C SER A 24 8.87 -1.78 -2.96
N LYS A 25 9.09 -0.52 -2.57
CA LYS A 25 9.68 -0.20 -1.27
C LYS A 25 8.66 -0.51 -0.18
N PRO A 26 8.95 -1.43 0.75
CA PRO A 26 8.03 -1.74 1.83
C PRO A 26 7.85 -0.52 2.75
N GLU A 27 6.64 -0.32 3.29
CA GLU A 27 6.34 0.75 4.25
C GLU A 27 7.21 0.65 5.51
N ASN A 28 7.58 -0.56 5.92
CA ASN A 28 8.51 -0.83 7.00
C ASN A 28 9.95 -0.75 6.48
N LYS A 29 10.70 0.23 6.96
CA LYS A 29 12.09 0.54 6.53
C LYS A 29 13.15 -0.48 7.01
N GLU A 30 12.76 -1.70 7.37
CA GLU A 30 13.69 -2.67 7.99
C GLU A 30 14.69 -3.27 6.99
N TYR A 31 14.37 -3.24 5.68
CA TYR A 31 15.22 -3.84 4.66
C TYR A 31 15.65 -2.79 3.64
N ASP A 32 16.94 -2.79 3.31
CA ASP A 32 17.48 -2.05 2.19
C ASP A 32 17.22 -2.82 0.87
N PHE A 33 17.48 -2.12 -0.24
CA PHE A 33 17.22 -2.68 -1.56
C PHE A 33 18.09 -3.92 -1.86
N ASP A 34 19.35 -3.89 -1.47
CA ASP A 34 20.30 -4.96 -1.72
C ASP A 34 19.92 -6.23 -0.96
N THR A 35 19.46 -6.09 0.27
CA THR A 35 18.93 -7.19 1.08
C THR A 35 17.72 -7.85 0.40
N ILE A 36 16.79 -7.03 -0.15
CA ILE A 36 15.62 -7.55 -0.86
C ILE A 36 16.04 -8.26 -2.15
N LEU A 37 16.95 -7.67 -2.93
CA LEU A 37 17.46 -8.29 -4.15
C LEU A 37 18.12 -9.63 -3.89
N ASN A 38 18.96 -9.71 -2.87
CA ASN A 38 19.63 -10.96 -2.50
C ASN A 38 18.60 -12.04 -2.11
N TYR A 39 17.57 -11.66 -1.35
CA TYR A 39 16.49 -12.59 -1.00
C TYR A 39 15.70 -13.04 -2.24
N CYS A 40 15.42 -12.16 -3.18
CA CYS A 40 14.78 -12.51 -4.45
C CYS A 40 15.63 -13.46 -5.26
N SER A 41 16.93 -13.20 -5.40
CA SER A 41 17.86 -14.03 -6.17
C SER A 41 17.92 -15.46 -5.61
N LEU A 42 18.05 -15.63 -4.29
CA LEU A 42 18.04 -16.92 -3.64
C LEU A 42 16.73 -17.70 -3.89
N SER A 43 15.58 -16.99 -3.85
CA SER A 43 14.28 -17.63 -4.10
C SER A 43 14.09 -18.02 -5.57
N LEU A 44 14.72 -17.32 -6.50
CA LEU A 44 14.63 -17.60 -7.93
C LEU A 44 15.56 -18.71 -8.38
N GLU A 45 16.67 -18.95 -7.68
CA GLU A 45 17.54 -20.10 -7.89
C GLU A 45 16.75 -21.42 -7.72
N GLU A 46 15.80 -21.48 -6.80
CA GLU A 46 14.96 -22.67 -6.56
C GLU A 46 14.07 -23.04 -7.76
N ILE A 47 13.74 -22.06 -8.62
CA ILE A 47 12.87 -22.24 -9.79
C ILE A 47 13.60 -22.06 -11.13
N ASP A 48 14.94 -21.97 -11.10
CA ASP A 48 15.83 -21.81 -12.27
C ASP A 48 15.46 -20.56 -13.13
N TRP A 49 15.13 -19.45 -12.44
CA TRP A 49 14.88 -18.14 -13.06
C TRP A 49 16.06 -17.20 -12.81
N GLU A 50 16.52 -16.55 -13.86
CA GLU A 50 17.60 -15.57 -13.82
C GLU A 50 17.02 -14.19 -14.16
N ILE A 51 17.36 -13.15 -13.36
CA ILE A 51 16.80 -11.81 -13.54
C ILE A 51 17.60 -11.09 -14.63
N ASP A 52 16.90 -10.62 -15.68
CA ASP A 52 17.48 -9.79 -16.74
C ASP A 52 17.28 -8.31 -16.49
N GLU A 53 16.10 -7.91 -15.98
CA GLU A 53 15.73 -6.50 -15.74
C GLU A 53 15.04 -6.33 -14.40
N ILE A 54 15.34 -5.19 -13.74
CA ILE A 54 14.79 -4.86 -12.42
C ILE A 54 14.00 -3.55 -12.52
N TYR A 55 12.78 -3.58 -12.01
CA TYR A 55 11.86 -2.44 -11.90
C TYR A 55 11.54 -2.21 -10.43
N ALA A 56 11.51 -0.95 -10.00
CA ALA A 56 11.24 -0.66 -8.60
C ALA A 56 10.54 0.67 -8.38
N ASP A 57 9.55 0.67 -7.48
CA ASP A 57 8.89 1.88 -7.03
C ASP A 57 9.38 2.29 -5.64
N GLY A 58 9.51 3.60 -5.43
CA GLY A 58 9.91 4.17 -4.14
C GLY A 58 11.43 4.14 -3.84
N TRP A 59 12.27 3.73 -4.80
CA TRP A 59 13.72 3.70 -4.68
C TRP A 59 14.34 4.75 -5.61
N THR A 60 15.18 5.62 -5.07
CA THR A 60 15.75 6.77 -5.82
C THR A 60 16.74 6.38 -6.92
N ASN A 61 17.31 5.19 -6.82
CA ASN A 61 18.38 4.74 -7.72
C ASN A 61 17.86 3.97 -8.94
N ILE A 62 16.57 3.66 -8.99
CA ILE A 62 15.95 2.89 -10.06
C ILE A 62 14.80 3.72 -10.62
N PRO A 63 14.93 4.24 -11.86
CA PRO A 63 13.94 5.14 -12.45
C PRO A 63 12.68 4.42 -12.94
N ASN A 64 12.75 3.10 -13.18
CA ASN A 64 11.71 2.33 -13.85
C ASN A 64 10.80 1.66 -12.81
N GLY A 65 9.53 2.02 -12.81
CA GLY A 65 8.51 1.49 -11.92
C GLY A 65 7.58 0.47 -12.56
N ILE A 66 6.42 0.24 -11.92
CA ILE A 66 5.44 -0.74 -12.37
C ILE A 66 4.86 -0.44 -13.76
N GLU A 67 4.72 0.82 -14.14
CA GLU A 67 4.20 1.21 -15.45
C GLU A 67 5.19 0.87 -16.56
N ASP A 68 6.49 1.10 -16.33
CA ASP A 68 7.55 0.75 -17.26
C ASP A 68 7.67 -0.76 -17.40
N LEU A 69 7.63 -1.51 -16.30
CA LEU A 69 7.55 -2.96 -16.32
C LEU A 69 6.42 -3.47 -17.24
N ILE A 70 5.20 -2.92 -17.09
CA ILE A 70 4.06 -3.35 -17.89
C ILE A 70 4.27 -3.04 -19.37
N ASN A 71 4.83 -1.88 -19.70
CA ASN A 71 5.10 -1.49 -21.07
C ASN A 71 6.16 -2.38 -21.71
N ASP A 72 7.24 -2.66 -21.01
CA ASP A 72 8.32 -3.52 -21.49
C ASP A 72 7.88 -4.98 -21.58
N ALA A 73 7.06 -5.45 -20.64
CA ALA A 73 6.45 -6.77 -20.72
C ALA A 73 5.57 -6.95 -21.97
N LYS A 74 4.80 -5.93 -22.33
CA LYS A 74 3.99 -5.93 -23.57
C LYS A 74 4.87 -5.93 -24.83
N ALA A 75 5.92 -5.11 -24.83
CA ALA A 75 6.85 -5.01 -25.95
C ALA A 75 7.62 -6.32 -26.17
N ASN A 76 7.91 -7.05 -25.11
CA ASN A 76 8.74 -8.26 -25.13
C ASN A 76 7.96 -9.58 -24.91
N VAL A 77 6.64 -9.57 -25.06
CA VAL A 77 5.77 -10.71 -24.71
C VAL A 77 6.21 -12.06 -25.33
N LYS A 78 6.87 -12.05 -26.47
CA LYS A 78 7.35 -13.27 -27.14
C LYS A 78 8.61 -13.86 -26.48
N LYS A 79 9.42 -13.02 -25.83
CA LYS A 79 10.67 -13.38 -25.16
C LYS A 79 10.50 -13.50 -23.65
N LEU A 80 9.51 -12.79 -23.09
CA LEU A 80 9.24 -12.77 -21.68
C LEU A 80 8.72 -14.13 -21.20
N LYS A 81 9.44 -14.74 -20.25
CA LYS A 81 9.12 -16.05 -19.68
C LYS A 81 8.48 -15.96 -18.32
N GLY A 82 8.79 -14.91 -17.57
CA GLY A 82 8.20 -14.72 -16.26
C GLY A 82 8.45 -13.35 -15.69
N ILE A 83 7.61 -12.97 -14.74
CA ILE A 83 7.75 -11.77 -13.93
C ILE A 83 7.75 -12.19 -12.46
N THR A 84 8.74 -11.72 -11.74
CA THR A 84 8.85 -11.91 -10.29
C THR A 84 8.40 -10.66 -9.59
N LEU A 85 7.57 -10.82 -8.57
CA LEU A 85 7.16 -9.77 -7.65
C LEU A 85 7.74 -10.08 -6.28
N TYR A 86 8.36 -9.12 -5.61
CA TYR A 86 8.79 -9.31 -4.23
C TYR A 86 7.58 -9.53 -3.31
N SER A 87 6.57 -8.68 -3.42
CA SER A 87 5.33 -8.75 -2.63
C SER A 87 4.09 -8.50 -3.49
N LEU A 88 2.97 -9.14 -3.13
CA LEU A 88 1.67 -8.86 -3.71
C LEU A 88 0.94 -7.69 -3.02
N GLU A 89 1.41 -7.22 -1.87
CA GLU A 89 0.68 -6.23 -1.07
C GLU A 89 0.61 -4.88 -1.78
N GLU A 90 1.67 -4.49 -2.45
CA GLU A 90 1.85 -3.14 -3.00
C GLU A 90 1.50 -3.02 -4.48
N ILE A 91 1.27 -4.14 -5.16
CA ILE A 91 0.79 -4.12 -6.54
C ILE A 91 -0.73 -4.00 -6.59
N SER A 92 -1.25 -3.14 -7.47
CA SER A 92 -2.70 -3.05 -7.68
C SER A 92 -3.24 -4.35 -8.29
N LEU A 93 -4.51 -4.69 -7.99
CA LEU A 93 -5.13 -5.87 -8.60
C LEU A 93 -5.27 -5.73 -10.12
N ALA A 94 -5.39 -4.49 -10.64
CA ALA A 94 -5.44 -4.21 -12.06
C ALA A 94 -4.09 -4.55 -12.73
N ASN A 95 -2.98 -4.04 -12.18
CA ASN A 95 -1.64 -4.31 -12.69
C ASN A 95 -1.30 -5.81 -12.60
N LEU A 96 -1.61 -6.46 -11.47
CA LEU A 96 -1.40 -7.89 -11.31
C LEU A 96 -2.17 -8.71 -12.37
N LYS A 97 -3.43 -8.34 -12.65
CA LYS A 97 -4.24 -8.99 -13.69
C LYS A 97 -3.64 -8.78 -15.09
N GLU A 98 -3.11 -7.60 -15.34
CA GLU A 98 -2.48 -7.26 -16.61
C GLU A 98 -1.20 -8.06 -16.83
N LEU A 99 -0.29 -8.07 -15.86
CA LEU A 99 0.95 -8.86 -15.92
C LEU A 99 0.67 -10.36 -16.06
N HIS A 100 -0.28 -10.88 -15.28
CA HIS A 100 -0.71 -12.27 -15.36
C HIS A 100 -1.29 -12.66 -16.74
N GLY A 101 -1.86 -11.71 -17.46
CA GLY A 101 -2.32 -11.91 -18.84
C GLY A 101 -1.18 -12.03 -19.87
N LEU A 102 0.02 -11.58 -19.52
CA LEU A 102 1.19 -11.57 -20.41
C LEU A 102 2.07 -12.81 -20.24
N CYS A 103 2.38 -13.18 -18.99
CA CYS A 103 3.28 -14.29 -18.69
C CYS A 103 3.01 -14.86 -17.28
N PRO A 104 3.68 -15.99 -16.89
CA PRO A 104 3.67 -16.46 -15.51
C PRO A 104 4.22 -15.41 -14.55
N VAL A 105 3.54 -15.23 -13.41
CA VAL A 105 3.95 -14.31 -12.37
C VAL A 105 4.26 -15.10 -11.10
N TYR A 106 5.45 -14.90 -10.55
CA TYR A 106 5.90 -15.50 -9.30
C TYR A 106 5.96 -14.44 -8.21
N CYS A 107 5.63 -14.79 -6.98
CA CYS A 107 5.74 -13.88 -5.84
C CYS A 107 6.65 -14.48 -4.76
N VAL A 108 7.71 -13.78 -4.41
CA VAL A 108 8.75 -14.26 -3.50
C VAL A 108 8.24 -14.42 -2.06
N LEU A 109 7.56 -13.42 -1.51
CA LEU A 109 7.04 -13.49 -0.13
C LEU A 109 5.87 -14.47 0.04
N THR A 110 5.16 -14.74 -1.05
CA THR A 110 4.12 -15.76 -1.09
C THR A 110 4.38 -16.58 -2.34
N PRO A 111 5.14 -17.69 -2.26
CA PRO A 111 5.70 -18.39 -3.41
C PRO A 111 4.60 -19.02 -4.29
N TRP A 112 3.82 -18.17 -4.92
CA TRP A 112 2.79 -18.51 -5.87
C TRP A 112 3.28 -18.23 -7.27
N LEU A 113 3.22 -19.24 -8.10
CA LEU A 113 3.37 -19.09 -9.54
C LEU A 113 1.98 -18.99 -10.16
N LEU A 114 1.65 -17.82 -10.66
CA LEU A 114 0.41 -17.59 -11.39
C LEU A 114 0.67 -17.85 -12.88
N PRO A 115 0.02 -18.85 -13.50
CA PRO A 115 0.20 -19.13 -14.93
C PRO A 115 -0.36 -17.99 -15.77
N SER A 116 0.19 -17.79 -16.96
CA SER A 116 -0.24 -16.74 -17.89
C SER A 116 -1.66 -16.92 -18.45
N LYS A 117 -2.20 -18.13 -18.42
CA LYS A 117 -3.61 -18.38 -18.77
C LYS A 117 -4.48 -18.08 -17.59
N THR A 118 -5.49 -17.24 -17.78
CA THR A 118 -6.38 -16.73 -16.74
C THR A 118 -6.89 -17.83 -15.83
N ASN A 119 -6.31 -17.96 -14.67
CA ASN A 119 -6.88 -18.75 -13.59
C ASN A 119 -7.73 -17.82 -12.71
N ALA A 120 -9.01 -17.70 -13.03
CA ALA A 120 -9.96 -16.87 -12.31
C ALA A 120 -9.97 -17.18 -10.81
N THR A 121 -9.74 -18.42 -10.43
CA THR A 121 -9.68 -18.88 -9.04
C THR A 121 -8.46 -18.29 -8.32
N ALA A 122 -7.27 -18.30 -8.93
CA ALA A 122 -6.07 -17.73 -8.33
C ALA A 122 -6.19 -16.22 -8.12
N LEU A 123 -6.68 -15.48 -9.11
CA LEU A 123 -6.94 -14.04 -8.99
C LEU A 123 -8.05 -13.73 -7.96
N ALA A 124 -9.08 -14.57 -7.87
CA ALA A 124 -10.11 -14.44 -6.85
C ALA A 124 -9.52 -14.67 -5.44
N ALA A 125 -8.65 -15.66 -5.27
CA ALA A 125 -7.96 -15.91 -4.00
C ALA A 125 -7.09 -14.73 -3.57
N VAL A 126 -6.32 -14.13 -4.50
CA VAL A 126 -5.52 -12.91 -4.23
C VAL A 126 -6.42 -11.75 -3.82
N LYS A 127 -7.56 -11.56 -4.50
CA LYS A 127 -8.53 -10.51 -4.15
C LYS A 127 -9.08 -10.70 -2.73
N VAL A 128 -9.45 -11.92 -2.38
CA VAL A 128 -9.96 -12.24 -1.04
C VAL A 128 -8.88 -12.04 0.01
N ALA A 129 -7.65 -12.49 -0.24
CA ALA A 129 -6.52 -12.29 0.67
C ALA A 129 -6.25 -10.80 0.91
N LYS A 130 -6.18 -9.97 -0.14
CA LYS A 130 -6.01 -8.51 -0.01
C LYS A 130 -7.14 -7.85 0.80
N ALA A 131 -8.39 -8.23 0.56
CA ALA A 131 -9.52 -7.72 1.31
C ALA A 131 -9.45 -8.12 2.79
N TYR A 132 -9.03 -9.35 3.08
CA TYR A 132 -8.84 -9.84 4.44
C TYR A 132 -7.72 -9.09 5.17
N TYR A 133 -6.54 -8.90 4.56
CA TYR A 133 -5.44 -8.13 5.15
C TYR A 133 -5.84 -6.68 5.43
N LYS A 134 -6.52 -6.02 4.49
CA LYS A 134 -7.05 -4.67 4.70
C LYS A 134 -8.01 -4.61 5.89
N SER A 135 -8.88 -5.60 6.02
CA SER A 135 -9.81 -5.72 7.15
C SER A 135 -9.07 -5.92 8.48
N LEU A 136 -8.07 -6.81 8.52
CA LEU A 136 -7.24 -7.02 9.72
C LEU A 136 -6.49 -5.77 10.14
N THR A 137 -5.87 -5.06 9.20
CA THR A 137 -5.16 -3.81 9.49
C THR A 137 -6.12 -2.77 10.05
N SER A 138 -7.30 -2.63 9.46
CA SER A 138 -8.34 -1.73 9.96
C SER A 138 -8.80 -2.09 11.39
N LEU A 139 -8.94 -3.38 11.69
CA LEU A 139 -9.27 -3.86 13.03
C LEU A 139 -8.14 -3.58 14.04
N LYS A 140 -6.87 -3.81 13.66
CA LYS A 140 -5.71 -3.51 14.51
C LYS A 140 -5.63 -2.02 14.82
N ILE A 141 -5.83 -1.14 13.84
CA ILE A 141 -5.86 0.31 14.04
C ILE A 141 -7.00 0.69 15.00
N ARG A 142 -8.23 0.20 14.77
CA ARG A 142 -9.37 0.47 15.65
C ARG A 142 -9.13 -0.01 17.07
N HIS A 143 -8.53 -1.20 17.22
CA HIS A 143 -8.20 -1.74 18.53
C HIS A 143 -7.11 -0.91 19.21
N GLY A 144 -6.05 -0.55 18.51
CA GLY A 144 -5.00 0.34 19.03
C GLY A 144 -5.53 1.70 19.46
N VAL A 145 -6.45 2.31 18.70
CA VAL A 145 -7.12 3.57 19.08
C VAL A 145 -8.00 3.41 20.31
N LYS A 146 -8.66 2.25 20.49
CA LYS A 146 -9.48 1.99 21.68
C LYS A 146 -8.64 1.74 22.94
N VAL A 147 -7.49 1.07 22.78
CA VAL A 147 -6.61 0.71 23.92
C VAL A 147 -5.69 1.88 24.30
N SER A 148 -5.23 2.66 23.31
CA SER A 148 -4.53 3.89 23.62
C SER A 148 -5.55 4.97 23.97
N ASN A 149 -5.56 5.43 25.20
CA ASN A 149 -6.33 6.63 25.56
C ASN A 149 -5.83 7.90 24.84
N LYS A 150 -4.83 7.79 23.97
CA LYS A 150 -4.29 8.87 23.15
C LYS A 150 -5.12 8.98 21.86
N ARG A 151 -5.93 10.00 21.75
CA ARG A 151 -6.56 10.37 20.48
C ARG A 151 -5.48 10.91 19.54
N SER A 152 -5.18 10.17 18.47
CA SER A 152 -4.32 10.65 17.39
C SER A 152 -5.10 11.64 16.53
N GLY A 153 -4.55 12.81 16.27
CA GLY A 153 -5.12 13.84 15.41
C GLY A 153 -5.10 15.22 16.05
N ALA A 154 -5.38 16.26 15.26
CA ALA A 154 -5.52 17.61 15.76
C ALA A 154 -6.66 17.70 16.77
N ALA A 155 -6.43 18.39 17.87
CA ALA A 155 -7.49 18.65 18.85
C ALA A 155 -8.64 19.39 18.16
N PRO A 156 -9.91 19.05 18.47
CA PRO A 156 -11.05 19.77 17.92
C PRO A 156 -11.06 21.22 18.41
N PHE A 157 -11.73 22.09 17.65
CA PHE A 157 -11.91 23.48 18.04
C PHE A 157 -12.43 23.58 19.49
N GLY A 158 -11.85 24.46 20.28
CA GLY A 158 -12.15 24.65 21.68
C GLY A 158 -11.39 23.71 22.64
N TYR A 159 -10.56 22.81 22.13
CA TYR A 159 -9.76 21.90 22.93
C TYR A 159 -8.29 21.88 22.50
N LYS A 160 -7.42 21.46 23.39
CA LYS A 160 -6.02 21.09 23.15
C LYS A 160 -5.71 19.76 23.82
N HIS A 161 -4.63 19.13 23.42
CA HIS A 161 -4.11 17.96 24.14
C HIS A 161 -3.23 18.43 25.29
N ASP A 162 -3.41 17.85 26.47
CA ASP A 162 -2.47 17.97 27.57
C ASP A 162 -1.22 17.09 27.35
N GLU A 163 -0.27 17.11 28.30
CA GLU A 163 0.95 16.30 28.21
C GLU A 163 0.69 14.78 28.19
N THR A 164 -0.47 14.36 28.68
CA THR A 164 -0.89 12.95 28.69
C THR A 164 -1.69 12.56 27.45
N GLY A 165 -2.01 13.54 26.57
CA GLY A 165 -2.79 13.35 25.33
C GLY A 165 -4.30 13.41 25.55
N ASN A 166 -4.79 13.82 26.72
CA ASN A 166 -6.21 14.06 26.96
C ASN A 166 -6.65 15.41 26.37
N LEU A 167 -7.93 15.49 25.98
CA LEU A 167 -8.51 16.76 25.54
C LEU A 167 -8.89 17.63 26.76
N VAL A 168 -8.27 18.79 26.84
CA VAL A 168 -8.59 19.83 27.82
C VAL A 168 -9.07 21.08 27.11
N PRO A 169 -9.97 21.87 27.71
CA PRO A 169 -10.40 23.15 27.16
C PRO A 169 -9.21 24.09 26.86
N ASN A 170 -9.28 24.80 25.74
CA ASN A 170 -8.35 25.87 25.41
C ASN A 170 -9.03 27.25 25.44
N GLU A 171 -8.35 28.28 24.96
CA GLU A 171 -8.85 29.66 24.91
C GLU A 171 -10.15 29.81 24.12
N ASP A 172 -10.34 28.98 23.10
CA ASP A 172 -11.53 29.00 22.22
C ASP A 172 -12.73 28.23 22.80
N TYR A 173 -12.61 27.61 23.98
CA TYR A 173 -13.67 26.76 24.54
C TYR A 173 -14.98 27.51 24.78
N ASN A 174 -14.91 28.73 25.30
CA ASN A 174 -16.10 29.55 25.50
C ASN A 174 -16.79 29.93 24.19
N THR A 175 -15.99 30.18 23.15
CA THR A 175 -16.51 30.43 21.80
C THR A 175 -17.19 29.18 21.23
N LEU A 176 -16.62 27.98 21.44
CA LEU A 176 -17.25 26.72 21.07
C LEU A 176 -18.62 26.56 21.75
N VAL A 177 -18.70 26.77 23.06
CA VAL A 177 -19.94 26.64 23.83
C VAL A 177 -21.02 27.57 23.29
N GLU A 178 -20.66 28.82 22.98
CA GLU A 178 -21.62 29.82 22.42
C GLU A 178 -22.05 29.42 21.00
N ILE A 179 -21.17 28.94 20.13
CA ILE A 179 -21.51 28.43 18.79
C ILE A 179 -22.52 27.28 18.88
N VAL A 180 -22.28 26.32 19.77
CA VAL A 180 -23.17 25.17 19.97
C VAL A 180 -24.52 25.63 20.49
N ARG A 181 -24.55 26.51 21.50
CA ARG A 181 -25.79 27.08 22.06
C ARG A 181 -26.64 27.78 21.00
N LEU A 182 -26.01 28.61 20.14
CA LEU A 182 -26.72 29.29 19.04
C LEU A 182 -27.20 28.31 17.96
N GLY A 183 -26.41 27.26 17.66
CA GLY A 183 -26.82 26.21 16.74
C GLY A 183 -28.02 25.39 17.23
N ASP A 184 -28.07 25.09 18.52
CA ASP A 184 -29.18 24.36 19.16
C ASP A 184 -30.43 25.26 19.26
N ALA A 185 -30.26 26.59 19.38
CA ALA A 185 -31.33 27.56 19.31
C ALA A 185 -31.87 27.84 17.87
N GLY A 186 -31.34 27.11 16.88
CA GLY A 186 -31.80 27.20 15.49
C GLY A 186 -31.30 28.44 14.73
N VAL A 187 -30.30 29.16 15.25
CA VAL A 187 -29.68 30.30 14.55
C VAL A 187 -28.96 29.81 13.31
N SER A 188 -29.09 30.55 12.20
CA SER A 188 -28.46 30.15 10.95
C SER A 188 -26.94 30.14 11.03
N VAL A 189 -26.30 29.20 10.29
CA VAL A 189 -24.82 29.10 10.22
C VAL A 189 -24.16 30.40 9.80
N SER A 190 -24.81 31.15 8.90
CA SER A 190 -24.31 32.44 8.41
C SER A 190 -24.33 33.53 9.49
N GLU A 191 -25.35 33.54 10.35
CA GLU A 191 -25.45 34.50 11.46
C GLU A 191 -24.45 34.15 12.58
N ILE A 192 -24.31 32.85 12.90
CA ILE A 192 -23.31 32.39 13.85
C ILE A 192 -21.89 32.74 13.36
N ALA A 193 -21.62 32.55 12.08
CA ALA A 193 -20.34 32.88 11.45
C ALA A 193 -19.97 34.36 11.59
N LYS A 194 -20.96 35.25 11.37
CA LYS A 194 -20.80 36.72 11.56
C LYS A 194 -20.50 37.06 13.02
N LYS A 195 -21.23 36.47 13.96
CA LYS A 195 -21.03 36.72 15.41
C LYS A 195 -19.66 36.18 15.92
N ALA A 196 -19.29 35.01 15.48
CA ALA A 196 -18.02 34.39 15.88
C ALA A 196 -16.80 34.87 15.08
N VAL A 197 -17.00 35.73 14.07
CA VAL A 197 -15.94 36.21 13.16
C VAL A 197 -15.19 35.02 12.50
N MET A 198 -15.95 34.05 12.03
CA MET A 198 -15.42 32.82 11.41
C MET A 198 -16.10 32.57 10.06
N SER A 199 -15.48 31.72 9.21
CA SER A 199 -16.11 31.30 7.96
C SER A 199 -17.31 30.36 8.23
N PRO A 200 -18.37 30.42 7.41
CA PRO A 200 -19.53 29.53 7.54
C PRO A 200 -19.13 28.02 7.48
N ALA A 201 -18.13 27.66 6.65
CA ALA A 201 -17.62 26.30 6.55
C ALA A 201 -16.99 25.81 7.86
N LYS A 202 -16.26 26.69 8.58
CA LYS A 202 -15.68 26.37 9.89
C LYS A 202 -16.78 26.17 10.93
N ILE A 203 -17.79 27.02 10.99
CA ILE A 203 -18.95 26.88 11.89
C ILE A 203 -19.70 25.57 11.62
N TYR A 204 -19.97 25.24 10.36
CA TYR A 204 -20.61 23.97 10.00
C TYR A 204 -19.81 22.76 10.49
N GLY A 205 -18.47 22.78 10.31
CA GLY A 205 -17.58 21.74 10.80
C GLY A 205 -17.62 21.58 12.32
N ILE A 206 -17.63 22.69 13.06
CA ILE A 206 -17.72 22.73 14.53
C ILE A 206 -19.05 22.12 15.01
N LEU A 207 -20.18 22.56 14.45
CA LEU A 207 -21.51 22.08 14.82
C LEU A 207 -21.67 20.58 14.50
N LYS A 208 -21.19 20.12 13.34
CA LYS A 208 -21.19 18.70 12.98
C LYS A 208 -20.39 17.85 13.96
N THR A 209 -19.23 18.34 14.37
CA THR A 209 -18.35 17.62 15.32
C THR A 209 -18.94 17.61 16.74
N ALA A 210 -19.59 18.67 17.17
CA ALA A 210 -20.25 18.75 18.46
C ALA A 210 -21.45 17.80 18.56
N LYS A 211 -22.32 17.74 17.54
CA LYS A 211 -23.47 16.81 17.49
C LYS A 211 -23.06 15.34 17.47
N GLY A 212 -21.96 15.00 16.79
CA GLY A 212 -21.45 13.61 16.75
C GLY A 212 -20.79 13.13 18.06
N ARG A 213 -20.68 13.99 19.08
CA ARG A 213 -20.13 13.64 20.40
C ARG A 213 -21.19 13.52 21.50
N GLY A 214 -22.40 13.95 21.23
CA GLY A 214 -23.53 13.90 22.17
C GLY A 214 -24.44 12.71 21.98
N SER A 215 -24.06 11.75 21.10
CA SER A 215 -24.82 10.50 20.85
C SER A 215 -24.05 9.28 21.31
#